data_c1da807fcfb6af9d4cba0ae2d93a0ec4
#
_entry.id   c1da807fcfb6af9d4cba0ae2d93a0ec4
#
_cell.length_a   1.000
_cell.length_b   1.000
_cell.length_c   1.000
_cell.angle_alpha   90.00
_cell.angle_beta   90.00
_cell.angle_gamma   90.00
#
_symmetry.space_group_name_H-M   'P 1'
#
loop_
_entity.id
_entity.type
_entity.pdbx_description
1 polymer ?
#
loop_
_entity_poly.entity_id
_entity_poly.type
_entity_poly.pdbx_seq_one_letter_code
_entity_poly.pdbx_strand_id
1 'polypeptide(L)'
;EQALIVVANPKTGEIYGMSSRPNFNPNEYNKYDLETINRNLPIFNTYEPGSTFKVISLASSIQEKTINLFEDKYFDSGSINVSGSRIKCWKHGGHGSQTFLQVVENSCNLGVTTRTFLSSLITP
;
A
#
# COMPACT_ATOMS: atom_id res chain seq x y z
N GLU A 1 -19.91 -11.20 -3.38
CA GLU A 1 -18.51 -11.27 -2.89
C GLU A 1 -17.57 -11.43 -4.08
N GLN A 2 -16.42 -10.75 -4.03
CA GLN A 2 -15.39 -10.82 -5.06
C GLN A 2 -14.08 -11.29 -4.45
N ALA A 3 -13.33 -12.08 -5.21
CA ALA A 3 -11.98 -12.50 -4.83
C ALA A 3 -11.07 -12.45 -6.06
N LEU A 4 -9.80 -12.11 -5.84
CA LEU A 4 -8.81 -12.08 -6.90
C LEU A 4 -7.45 -12.54 -6.36
N ILE A 5 -6.66 -13.18 -7.22
CA ILE A 5 -5.30 -13.63 -6.93
C ILE A 5 -4.43 -13.30 -8.14
N VAL A 6 -3.25 -12.75 -7.87
CA VAL A 6 -2.18 -12.59 -8.86
C VAL A 6 -0.92 -13.25 -8.29
N VAL A 7 -0.28 -14.09 -9.08
CA VAL A 7 1.00 -14.73 -8.74
C VAL A 7 2.06 -14.22 -9.69
N ALA A 8 3.11 -13.62 -9.14
CA ALA A 8 4.18 -13.02 -9.91
C ALA A 8 5.56 -13.36 -9.36
N ASN A 9 6.57 -13.28 -10.21
CA ASN A 9 7.96 -13.34 -9.81
C ASN A 9 8.39 -11.98 -9.24
N PRO A 10 8.78 -11.87 -7.96
CA PRO A 10 9.12 -10.60 -7.36
C PRO A 10 10.42 -9.97 -7.88
N LYS A 11 11.28 -10.75 -8.57
CA LYS A 11 12.55 -10.27 -9.12
C LYS A 11 12.40 -9.73 -10.54
N THR A 12 11.51 -10.30 -11.32
CA THR A 12 11.36 -9.97 -12.75
C THR A 12 10.07 -9.21 -13.06
N GLY A 13 9.07 -9.28 -12.15
CA GLY A 13 7.73 -8.76 -12.38
C GLY A 13 6.88 -9.67 -13.30
N GLU A 14 7.40 -10.82 -13.75
CA GLU A 14 6.67 -11.76 -14.59
C GLU A 14 5.45 -12.31 -13.86
N ILE A 15 4.28 -12.24 -14.50
CA ILE A 15 3.03 -12.75 -13.95
C ILE A 15 2.87 -14.20 -14.36
N TYR A 16 2.91 -15.12 -13.40
CA TYR A 16 2.71 -16.55 -13.62
C TYR A 16 1.24 -16.93 -13.75
N GLY A 17 0.35 -16.16 -13.16
CA GLY A 17 -1.08 -16.38 -13.27
C GLY A 17 -1.88 -15.33 -12.54
N MET A 18 -3.13 -15.18 -12.98
CA MET A 18 -4.13 -14.40 -12.27
C MET A 18 -5.49 -15.07 -12.39
N SER A 19 -6.28 -14.94 -11.34
CA SER A 19 -7.62 -15.51 -11.27
C SER A 19 -8.54 -14.61 -10.48
N SER A 20 -9.81 -14.65 -10.79
CA SER A 20 -10.85 -13.89 -10.08
C SER A 20 -12.13 -14.69 -9.91
N ARG A 21 -12.96 -14.23 -8.95
CA ARG A 21 -14.33 -14.68 -8.75
C ARG A 21 -15.23 -13.44 -8.59
N PRO A 22 -16.44 -13.37 -9.18
CA PRO A 22 -16.97 -14.35 -10.12
C PRO A 22 -16.13 -14.50 -11.37
N ASN A 23 -16.19 -15.65 -12.03
CA ASN A 23 -15.62 -15.91 -13.34
C ASN A 23 -16.67 -16.58 -14.22
N PHE A 24 -16.35 -16.83 -15.48
CA PHE A 24 -17.22 -17.50 -16.42
C PHE A 24 -16.55 -18.70 -17.08
N ASN A 25 -17.36 -19.64 -17.61
CA ASN A 25 -16.86 -20.71 -18.45
C ASN A 25 -16.82 -20.21 -19.91
N PRO A 26 -15.64 -20.12 -20.55
CA PRO A 26 -15.52 -19.66 -21.93
C PRO A 26 -16.32 -20.46 -22.96
N ASN A 27 -16.59 -21.74 -22.67
CA ASN A 27 -17.40 -22.59 -23.55
C ASN A 27 -18.93 -22.30 -23.45
N GLU A 28 -19.32 -21.53 -22.45
CA GLU A 28 -20.71 -21.19 -22.17
C GLU A 28 -20.90 -19.68 -21.91
N TYR A 29 -20.06 -18.85 -22.54
CA TYR A 29 -19.99 -17.42 -22.30
C TYR A 29 -21.34 -16.69 -22.44
N ASN A 30 -22.21 -17.20 -23.30
CA ASN A 30 -23.56 -16.65 -23.54
C ASN A 30 -24.52 -16.79 -22.35
N LYS A 31 -24.15 -17.56 -21.33
CA LYS A 31 -24.92 -17.71 -20.09
C LYS A 31 -24.57 -16.66 -19.02
N TYR A 32 -23.57 -15.84 -19.27
CA TYR A 32 -23.07 -14.85 -18.32
C TYR A 32 -23.35 -13.43 -18.81
N ASP A 33 -23.43 -12.48 -17.88
CA ASP A 33 -23.57 -11.07 -18.22
C ASP A 33 -22.26 -10.49 -18.81
N LEU A 34 -22.40 -9.45 -19.61
CA LEU A 34 -21.27 -8.80 -20.26
C LEU A 34 -20.26 -8.20 -19.27
N GLU A 35 -20.71 -7.80 -18.11
CA GLU A 35 -19.84 -7.25 -17.08
C GLU A 35 -18.89 -8.33 -16.54
N THR A 36 -19.40 -9.53 -16.27
CA THR A 36 -18.59 -10.68 -15.83
C THR A 36 -17.61 -11.13 -16.91
N ILE A 37 -18.01 -11.13 -18.19
CA ILE A 37 -17.16 -11.59 -19.30
C ILE A 37 -16.03 -10.61 -19.57
N ASN A 38 -16.32 -9.30 -19.56
CA ASN A 38 -15.40 -8.27 -20.07
C ASN A 38 -14.46 -7.70 -18.98
N ARG A 39 -14.62 -8.08 -17.72
CA ARG A 39 -13.82 -7.56 -16.61
C ARG A 39 -12.81 -8.57 -16.09
N ASN A 40 -11.53 -8.27 -16.30
CA ASN A 40 -10.45 -8.90 -15.55
C ASN A 40 -10.26 -8.15 -14.23
N LEU A 41 -10.87 -8.62 -13.15
CA LEU A 41 -10.93 -7.91 -11.86
C LEU A 41 -9.55 -7.50 -11.32
N PRO A 42 -8.48 -8.32 -11.38
CA PRO A 42 -7.14 -7.92 -10.97
C PRO A 42 -6.58 -6.66 -11.63
N ILE A 43 -7.04 -6.36 -12.83
CA ILE A 43 -6.57 -5.20 -13.62
C ILE A 43 -7.59 -4.06 -13.55
N PHE A 44 -8.87 -4.40 -13.50
CA PHE A 44 -9.96 -3.45 -13.68
C PHE A 44 -10.43 -2.80 -12.37
N ASN A 45 -10.42 -3.56 -11.28
CA ASN A 45 -10.97 -3.07 -10.02
C ASN A 45 -10.01 -2.13 -9.29
N THR A 46 -10.53 -1.02 -8.84
CA THR A 46 -9.87 -0.14 -7.88
C THR A 46 -10.31 -0.50 -6.47
N TYR A 47 -9.39 -0.40 -5.51
CA TYR A 47 -9.69 -0.64 -4.10
C TYR A 47 -8.78 0.24 -3.23
N GLU A 48 -9.16 0.43 -1.98
CA GLU A 48 -8.32 1.12 -1.00
C GLU A 48 -7.25 0.15 -0.48
N PRO A 49 -5.97 0.33 -0.86
CA PRO A 49 -4.91 -0.64 -0.53
C PRO A 49 -4.55 -0.69 0.96
N GLY A 50 -4.90 0.37 1.70
CA GLY A 50 -4.55 0.47 3.11
C GLY A 50 -3.03 0.38 3.34
N SER A 51 -2.61 -0.34 4.44
CA SER A 51 -1.18 -0.46 4.83
C SER A 51 -0.29 -1.15 3.78
N THR A 52 -0.86 -1.85 2.79
CA THR A 52 -0.05 -2.45 1.72
C THR A 52 0.60 -1.40 0.83
N PHE A 53 0.00 -0.22 0.70
CA PHE A 53 0.57 0.90 -0.05
C PHE A 53 1.82 1.51 0.60
N LYS A 54 2.03 1.30 1.88
CA LYS A 54 3.21 1.82 2.60
C LYS A 54 4.53 1.31 2.02
N VAL A 55 4.54 0.10 1.47
CA VAL A 55 5.72 -0.46 0.80
C VAL A 55 6.16 0.43 -0.37
N ILE A 56 5.21 0.91 -1.18
CA ILE A 56 5.48 1.80 -2.30
C ILE A 56 6.01 3.15 -1.81
N SER A 57 5.33 3.74 -0.82
CA SER A 57 5.74 5.02 -0.23
C SER A 57 7.16 4.97 0.34
N LEU A 58 7.50 3.88 1.03
CA LEU A 58 8.83 3.69 1.62
C LEU A 58 9.90 3.41 0.56
N ALA A 59 9.59 2.59 -0.44
CA ALA A 59 10.51 2.33 -1.55
C ALA A 59 10.87 3.62 -2.28
N SER A 60 9.89 4.49 -2.54
CA SER A 60 10.11 5.80 -3.13
C SER A 60 11.00 6.68 -2.24
N SER A 61 10.74 6.73 -0.93
CA SER A 61 11.55 7.53 0.01
C SER A 61 13.00 7.04 0.10
N ILE A 62 13.22 5.73 0.01
CA ILE A 62 14.57 5.15 -0.02
C ILE A 62 15.28 5.51 -1.34
N GLN A 63 14.57 5.38 -2.47
CA GLN A 63 15.11 5.72 -3.79
C GLN A 63 15.52 7.18 -3.88
N GLU A 64 14.68 8.09 -3.36
CA GLU A 64 14.95 9.53 -3.28
C GLU A 64 15.96 9.89 -2.17
N LYS A 65 16.49 8.91 -1.45
CA LYS A 65 17.45 9.08 -0.33
C LYS A 65 16.96 10.05 0.76
N THR A 66 15.66 10.15 0.94
CA THR A 66 15.05 11.01 1.97
C THR A 66 14.99 10.33 3.33
N ILE A 67 15.20 9.01 3.38
CA ILE A 67 15.27 8.22 4.61
C ILE A 67 16.38 7.18 4.54
N ASN A 68 17.00 6.93 5.71
CA ASN A 68 17.80 5.75 6.00
C ASN A 68 17.05 4.85 6.97
N LEU A 69 16.71 3.62 6.56
CA LEU A 69 15.89 2.70 7.34
C LEU A 69 16.46 2.38 8.73
N PHE A 70 17.79 2.36 8.85
CA PHE A 70 18.50 1.89 10.04
C PHE A 70 18.95 3.03 10.96
N GLU A 71 19.25 4.18 10.43
CA GLU A 71 19.86 5.30 11.15
C GLU A 71 18.83 6.37 11.53
N ASP A 72 17.93 6.70 10.61
CA ASP A 72 16.92 7.71 10.85
C ASP A 72 15.86 7.23 11.86
N LYS A 73 15.47 8.15 12.74
CA LYS A 73 14.48 7.88 13.77
C LYS A 73 13.25 8.76 13.59
N TYR A 74 12.13 8.19 13.97
CA TYR A 74 10.84 8.84 14.04
C TYR A 74 10.24 8.68 15.45
N PHE A 75 9.67 9.74 16.00
CA PHE A 75 8.95 9.69 17.27
C PHE A 75 7.45 9.70 17.02
N ASP A 76 6.80 8.58 17.32
CA ASP A 76 5.34 8.41 17.22
C ASP A 76 4.67 8.78 18.54
N SER A 77 4.03 9.96 18.57
CA SER A 77 3.26 10.47 19.71
C SER A 77 1.81 9.96 19.76
N GLY A 78 1.41 9.06 18.87
CA GLY A 78 0.05 8.51 18.80
C GLY A 78 -0.89 9.26 17.86
N SER A 79 -0.62 10.52 17.50
CA SER A 79 -1.37 11.22 16.46
C SER A 79 -0.60 12.43 15.92
N ILE A 80 -0.92 12.80 14.67
CA ILE A 80 -0.36 13.98 13.98
C ILE A 80 -1.46 14.67 13.20
N ASN A 81 -1.37 16.00 13.06
CA ASN A 81 -2.24 16.79 12.20
C ASN A 81 -1.53 17.07 10.87
N VAL A 82 -2.14 16.69 9.76
CA VAL A 82 -1.63 16.91 8.41
C VAL A 82 -2.73 17.60 7.62
N SER A 83 -2.47 18.80 7.12
CA SER A 83 -3.43 19.58 6.32
C SER A 83 -4.85 19.66 6.92
N GLY A 84 -4.93 19.86 8.24
CA GLY A 84 -6.21 19.97 8.95
C GLY A 84 -6.86 18.63 9.34
N SER A 85 -6.33 17.51 8.88
CA SER A 85 -6.82 16.17 9.22
C SER A 85 -5.96 15.53 10.31
N ARG A 86 -6.60 14.97 11.33
CA ARG A 86 -5.91 14.25 12.40
C ARG A 86 -5.75 12.78 12.05
N ILE A 87 -4.51 12.36 11.80
CA ILE A 87 -4.13 10.97 11.58
C ILE A 87 -3.73 10.37 12.92
N LYS A 88 -4.27 9.18 13.23
CA LYS A 88 -3.96 8.46 14.47
C LYS A 88 -3.10 7.24 14.20
N CYS A 89 -2.21 6.93 15.15
CA CYS A 89 -1.58 5.63 15.22
C CYS A 89 -2.62 4.58 15.64
N TRP A 90 -2.47 3.36 15.14
CA TRP A 90 -3.30 2.24 15.58
C TRP A 90 -2.98 1.83 17.03
N LYS A 91 -1.73 2.05 17.46
CA LYS A 91 -1.31 1.82 18.83
C LYS A 91 -1.69 3.01 19.70
N HIS A 92 -2.49 2.76 20.74
CA HIS A 92 -2.86 3.80 21.69
C HIS A 92 -1.61 4.37 22.40
N GLY A 93 -1.46 5.69 22.38
CA GLY A 93 -0.28 6.38 22.91
C GLY A 93 0.94 6.41 22.00
N GLY A 94 0.87 5.77 20.82
CA GLY A 94 1.96 5.72 19.86
C GLY A 94 3.04 4.67 20.17
N HIS A 95 4.05 4.58 19.31
CA HIS A 95 5.17 3.65 19.45
C HIS A 95 6.39 4.28 20.13
N GLY A 96 6.39 5.60 20.32
CA GLY A 96 7.57 6.32 20.80
C GLY A 96 8.67 6.43 19.74
N SER A 97 9.94 6.44 20.19
CA SER A 97 11.10 6.52 19.26
C SER A 97 11.34 5.18 18.60
N GLN A 98 11.40 5.16 17.28
CA GLN A 98 11.64 3.97 16.46
C GLN A 98 12.46 4.34 15.21
N THR A 99 13.22 3.39 14.69
CA THR A 99 13.87 3.53 13.38
C THR A 99 12.85 3.42 12.26
N PHE A 100 13.17 3.84 11.03
CA PHE A 100 12.25 3.65 9.90
C PHE A 100 12.01 2.17 9.56
N LEU A 101 12.98 1.30 9.82
CA LEU A 101 12.72 -0.15 9.76
C LEU A 101 11.60 -0.56 10.71
N GLN A 102 11.67 -0.12 11.97
CA GLN A 102 10.60 -0.37 12.95
C GLN A 102 9.26 0.29 12.61
N VAL A 103 9.29 1.44 11.92
CA VAL A 103 8.07 2.07 11.36
C VAL A 103 7.37 1.12 10.39
N VAL A 104 8.15 0.41 9.55
CA VAL A 104 7.63 -0.60 8.61
C VAL A 104 7.10 -1.82 9.36
N GLU A 105 7.91 -2.40 10.23
CA GLU A 105 7.58 -3.60 11.01
C GLU A 105 6.30 -3.40 11.84
N ASN A 106 6.18 -2.22 12.47
CA ASN A 106 5.02 -1.85 13.27
C ASN A 106 3.85 -1.32 12.43
N SER A 107 4.00 -1.22 11.12
CA SER A 107 2.98 -0.60 10.24
C SER A 107 2.50 0.77 10.75
N CYS A 108 3.41 1.60 11.27
CA CYS A 108 3.09 2.90 11.85
C CYS A 108 2.60 3.88 10.78
N ASN A 109 1.34 4.32 10.88
CA ASN A 109 0.75 5.27 9.93
C ASN A 109 1.49 6.61 9.93
N LEU A 110 1.82 7.10 11.12
CA LEU A 110 2.38 8.44 11.31
C LEU A 110 3.79 8.55 10.71
N GLY A 111 4.64 7.56 10.96
CA GLY A 111 6.01 7.55 10.46
C GLY A 111 6.09 7.55 8.94
N VAL A 112 5.24 6.75 8.28
CA VAL A 112 5.16 6.74 6.82
C VAL A 112 4.62 8.06 6.29
N THR A 113 3.50 8.55 6.82
CA THR A 113 2.86 9.80 6.37
C THR A 113 3.81 10.99 6.48
N THR A 114 4.50 11.13 7.60
CA THR A 114 5.37 12.29 7.86
C THR A 114 6.48 12.44 6.82
N ARG A 115 7.13 11.35 6.43
CA ARG A 115 8.24 11.43 5.47
C ARG A 115 7.78 11.50 4.03
N THR A 116 6.71 10.81 3.68
CA THR A 116 6.19 10.85 2.30
C THR A 116 5.62 12.25 1.95
N PHE A 117 4.95 12.92 2.90
CA PHE A 117 4.41 14.26 2.65
C PHE A 117 5.42 15.39 2.85
N LEU A 118 6.33 15.28 3.84
CA LEU A 118 7.31 16.34 4.08
C LEU A 118 8.41 16.38 3.00
N SER A 119 8.76 15.26 2.40
CA SER A 119 9.73 15.27 1.29
C SER A 119 9.18 15.96 0.04
N SER A 120 7.87 15.89 -0.22
CA SER A 120 7.24 16.60 -1.34
C SER A 120 7.11 18.11 -1.12
N LEU A 121 7.27 18.58 0.12
CA LEU A 121 7.20 20.02 0.47
C LEU A 121 8.57 20.69 0.60
N ILE A 122 9.68 19.91 0.54
CA ILE A 122 11.05 20.42 0.79
C ILE A 122 11.90 20.43 -0.51
N THR A 123 11.43 19.83 -1.60
CA THR A 123 12.08 20.01 -2.90
C THR A 123 11.56 21.29 -3.56
N PRO A 124 12.47 22.27 -3.82
CA PRO A 124 12.11 23.49 -4.55
C PRO A 124 11.74 23.16 -5.99
#